data_725a1fcbc9fff263db5155ac5e28e64f
#
_entry.id   725a1fcbc9fff263db5155ac5e28e64f
#
_cell.length_a   1.000
_cell.length_b   1.000
_cell.length_c   1.000
_cell.angle_alpha   90.00
_cell.angle_beta   90.00
_cell.angle_gamma   90.00
#
_symmetry.space_group_name_H-M   'P 1'
#
loop_
_entity.id
_entity.type
_entity.pdbx_description
1 polymer ?
#
loop_
_entity_poly.entity_id
_entity_poly.type
_entity_poly.pdbx_seq_one_letter_code
_entity_poly.pdbx_strand_id
1 'polypeptide(L)'
;MPTYRAEVPLYAALPEQFRQSNLAMVGNLHQRVGDDGAAGLATATPEQGYRQGWARIISMDRTIGQAGTVSPTSKGRLTGFQAGNDLWANPSWRVGIYIGQLEGDMRVNGFARGVQGYGVGSSDLRSQYLGAYATWKNDSGLYVDGVLQAGRHRYTAATTLGSAGSGKGHSLLASIEVGQGFHISPEWIVEPQLQLVHQHVSLDDAGIIGAVVQQHSHSGWLVRAGVRIKGEMTTSAGPLQPYARLNLYRSSSGTDVTRFIGPAAYTDIATRTGGTSTELAAGATLQLTQSMSLYGEVGKFWASGGGARTKSGLNGSVGLKIRW
;
A
#
# COMPACT_ATOMS: atom_id res chain seq x y z
N MET A 1 -31.49 -4.14 -21.55
CA MET A 1 -30.28 -3.90 -20.74
C MET A 1 -29.59 -5.24 -20.51
N PRO A 2 -28.27 -5.34 -20.72
CA PRO A 2 -27.58 -6.60 -20.43
C PRO A 2 -27.69 -6.91 -18.93
N THR A 3 -27.85 -8.19 -18.60
CA THR A 3 -27.92 -8.67 -17.23
C THR A 3 -26.63 -9.41 -16.92
N TYR A 4 -25.87 -8.96 -15.91
CA TYR A 4 -24.63 -9.60 -15.50
C TYR A 4 -24.87 -10.50 -14.29
N ARG A 5 -24.09 -11.59 -14.20
CA ARG A 5 -24.06 -12.50 -13.05
C ARG A 5 -23.37 -11.81 -11.87
N ALA A 6 -23.61 -12.31 -10.64
CA ALA A 6 -23.03 -11.74 -9.42
C ALA A 6 -21.50 -11.85 -9.37
N GLU A 7 -20.91 -12.84 -10.03
CA GLU A 7 -19.45 -13.01 -10.11
C GLU A 7 -18.76 -11.87 -10.88
N VAL A 8 -19.47 -11.23 -11.82
CA VAL A 8 -18.85 -10.26 -12.74
C VAL A 8 -18.25 -9.06 -12.01
N PRO A 9 -18.97 -8.33 -11.12
CA PRO A 9 -18.35 -7.26 -10.34
C PRO A 9 -17.26 -7.73 -9.37
N LEU A 10 -17.35 -8.96 -8.82
CA LEU A 10 -16.32 -9.52 -7.94
C LEU A 10 -14.98 -9.60 -8.66
N TYR A 11 -14.95 -10.26 -9.81
CA TYR A 11 -13.72 -10.41 -10.59
C TYR A 11 -13.22 -9.09 -11.15
N ALA A 12 -14.11 -8.20 -11.58
CA ALA A 12 -13.77 -6.89 -12.11
C ALA A 12 -13.12 -5.95 -11.07
N ALA A 13 -13.35 -6.19 -9.77
CA ALA A 13 -12.77 -5.41 -8.69
C ALA A 13 -11.35 -5.87 -8.27
N LEU A 14 -10.97 -7.11 -8.55
CA LEU A 14 -9.75 -7.74 -8.01
C LEU A 14 -8.45 -6.99 -8.35
N PRO A 15 -8.21 -6.53 -9.60
CA PRO A 15 -6.95 -5.88 -9.93
C PRO A 15 -6.68 -4.65 -9.06
N GLU A 16 -7.70 -3.82 -8.82
CA GLU A 16 -7.53 -2.61 -7.99
C GLU A 16 -7.40 -2.94 -6.50
N GLN A 17 -8.07 -3.98 -6.01
CA GLN A 17 -7.90 -4.45 -4.64
C GLN A 17 -6.44 -4.85 -4.37
N PHE A 18 -5.79 -5.57 -5.30
CA PHE A 18 -4.39 -5.94 -5.18
C PHE A 18 -3.42 -4.77 -5.36
N ARG A 19 -3.73 -3.80 -6.26
CA ARG A 19 -2.93 -2.56 -6.35
C ARG A 19 -2.90 -1.82 -5.02
N GLN A 20 -4.03 -1.69 -4.35
CA GLN A 20 -4.11 -1.04 -3.04
C GLN A 20 -3.37 -1.83 -1.96
N SER A 21 -3.39 -3.16 -2.01
CA SER A 21 -2.60 -4.03 -1.13
C SER A 21 -1.09 -3.83 -1.33
N ASN A 22 -0.63 -3.77 -2.58
CA ASN A 22 0.77 -3.51 -2.92
C ASN A 22 1.25 -2.16 -2.37
N LEU A 23 0.44 -1.10 -2.53
CA LEU A 23 0.75 0.24 -2.05
C LEU A 23 0.81 0.31 -0.51
N ALA A 24 -0.06 -0.41 0.19
CA ALA A 24 -0.01 -0.49 1.65
C ALA A 24 1.24 -1.20 2.15
N MET A 25 1.70 -2.23 1.43
CA MET A 25 2.91 -2.97 1.78
C MET A 25 4.16 -2.13 1.54
N VAL A 26 4.31 -1.48 0.38
CA VAL A 26 5.50 -0.66 0.11
C VAL A 26 5.56 0.56 1.01
N GLY A 27 4.45 1.26 1.23
CA GLY A 27 4.37 2.48 2.03
C GLY A 27 5.35 3.57 1.57
N ASN A 28 5.84 4.36 2.52
CA ASN A 28 6.97 5.27 2.36
C ASN A 28 8.11 4.88 3.33
N LEU A 29 9.26 5.54 3.22
CA LEU A 29 10.43 5.24 4.06
C LEU A 29 10.08 5.24 5.55
N HIS A 30 9.49 6.33 6.04
CA HIS A 30 9.21 6.50 7.47
C HIS A 30 8.12 5.57 8.00
N GLN A 31 7.14 5.21 7.17
CA GLN A 31 6.15 4.17 7.54
C GLN A 31 6.81 2.80 7.69
N ARG A 32 7.84 2.52 6.90
CA ARG A 32 8.51 1.22 6.90
C ARG A 32 9.45 1.08 8.09
N VAL A 33 10.28 2.10 8.37
CA VAL A 33 11.38 1.98 9.35
C VAL A 33 11.27 2.97 10.53
N GLY A 34 10.23 3.80 10.60
CA GLY A 34 10.14 4.88 11.57
C GLY A 34 11.17 5.98 11.31
N ASP A 35 11.30 6.89 12.26
CA ASP A 35 12.33 7.92 12.21
C ASP A 35 13.65 7.45 12.80
N ASP A 36 14.72 8.01 12.25
CA ASP A 36 16.00 8.04 12.94
C ASP A 36 15.99 9.30 13.86
N GLY A 37 16.55 9.19 15.07
CA GLY A 37 16.67 10.32 16.01
C GLY A 37 17.34 11.54 15.36
N ALA A 38 17.32 12.70 16.06
CA ALA A 38 17.94 13.96 15.61
C ALA A 38 19.36 13.79 15.10
N ALA A 39 20.01 12.81 15.63
CA ALA A 39 21.34 12.42 15.29
C ALA A 39 21.44 11.43 14.11
N GLY A 40 20.34 10.93 13.58
CA GLY A 40 20.27 10.13 12.35
C GLY A 40 21.25 8.94 12.30
N LEU A 41 21.67 8.61 11.07
CA LEU A 41 22.78 7.69 10.83
C LEU A 41 24.14 8.20 11.38
N ALA A 42 24.28 9.54 11.48
CA ALA A 42 25.52 10.20 11.90
C ALA A 42 25.90 9.98 13.37
N THR A 43 24.98 9.50 14.22
CA THR A 43 25.28 9.22 15.65
C THR A 43 25.43 7.75 16.00
N ALA A 44 25.24 6.85 15.04
CA ALA A 44 25.68 5.49 15.25
C ALA A 44 27.22 5.52 15.35
N THR A 45 27.75 5.26 16.54
CA THR A 45 29.20 5.09 16.68
C THR A 45 29.60 3.82 15.97
N PRO A 46 30.85 3.72 15.45
CA PRO A 46 31.34 2.48 14.84
C PRO A 46 31.15 1.24 15.72
N GLU A 47 31.14 1.42 17.03
CA GLU A 47 30.91 0.37 18.05
C GLU A 47 29.46 -0.10 18.11
N GLN A 48 28.49 0.74 17.71
CA GLN A 48 27.05 0.41 17.76
C GLN A 48 26.52 -0.17 16.44
N GLY A 49 27.36 -0.19 15.39
CA GLY A 49 26.97 -0.63 14.06
C GLY A 49 25.95 0.31 13.37
N TYR A 50 25.79 0.12 12.08
CA TYR A 50 24.88 0.91 11.24
C TYR A 50 23.65 0.13 10.78
N ARG A 51 23.64 -1.19 10.95
CA ARG A 51 22.56 -2.07 10.51
C ARG A 51 21.36 -1.96 11.42
N GLN A 52 20.20 -2.16 10.84
CA GLN A 52 18.95 -2.25 11.57
C GLN A 52 18.08 -3.39 11.08
N GLY A 53 17.34 -3.99 11.99
CA GLY A 53 16.18 -4.81 11.70
C GLY A 53 14.92 -4.08 12.14
N TRP A 54 13.84 -4.29 11.43
CA TRP A 54 12.57 -3.66 11.73
C TRP A 54 11.41 -4.59 11.41
N ALA A 55 10.32 -4.42 12.13
CA ALA A 55 9.08 -5.11 11.84
C ALA A 55 7.90 -4.18 12.15
N ARG A 56 6.81 -4.30 11.38
CA ARG A 56 5.57 -3.58 11.63
C ARG A 56 4.33 -4.44 11.38
N ILE A 57 3.28 -4.15 12.12
CA ILE A 57 1.92 -4.63 11.86
C ILE A 57 1.20 -3.53 11.09
N ILE A 58 0.40 -3.92 10.09
CA ILE A 58 -0.32 -3.01 9.20
C ILE A 58 -1.81 -3.34 9.28
N SER A 59 -2.64 -2.30 9.39
CA SER A 59 -4.08 -2.39 9.23
C SER A 59 -4.54 -1.37 8.19
N MET A 60 -5.07 -1.86 7.08
CA MET A 60 -5.51 -1.07 5.94
C MET A 60 -7.02 -1.20 5.75
N ASP A 61 -7.77 -0.14 6.02
CA ASP A 61 -9.19 -0.01 5.67
C ASP A 61 -9.31 0.68 4.32
N ARG A 62 -10.08 0.13 3.39
CA ARG A 62 -10.28 0.72 2.05
C ARG A 62 -11.73 0.63 1.62
N THR A 63 -12.17 1.71 0.98
CA THR A 63 -13.36 1.73 0.13
C THR A 63 -12.93 2.20 -1.25
N ILE A 64 -13.06 1.35 -2.25
CA ILE A 64 -12.62 1.57 -3.62
C ILE A 64 -13.84 1.55 -4.52
N GLY A 65 -14.19 2.68 -5.14
CA GLY A 65 -15.26 2.76 -6.13
C GLY A 65 -14.66 2.93 -7.52
N GLN A 66 -14.97 2.04 -8.45
CA GLN A 66 -14.47 2.09 -9.82
C GLN A 66 -15.61 2.39 -10.80
N ALA A 67 -15.39 3.31 -11.72
CA ALA A 67 -16.29 3.52 -12.85
C ALA A 67 -16.06 2.43 -13.91
N GLY A 68 -17.09 2.05 -14.65
CA GLY A 68 -16.98 1.07 -15.72
C GLY A 68 -18.28 0.34 -15.99
N THR A 69 -18.20 -0.80 -16.69
CA THR A 69 -19.35 -1.57 -17.17
C THR A 69 -20.27 -2.00 -16.02
N VAL A 70 -19.69 -2.45 -14.91
CA VAL A 70 -20.43 -2.91 -13.71
C VAL A 70 -20.19 -2.05 -12.46
N SER A 71 -19.36 -1.01 -12.59
CA SER A 71 -19.06 -0.02 -11.56
C SER A 71 -18.87 -0.62 -10.15
N PRO A 72 -17.89 -1.51 -9.95
CA PRO A 72 -17.74 -2.20 -8.68
C PRO A 72 -17.30 -1.24 -7.57
N THR A 73 -17.82 -1.47 -6.37
CA THR A 73 -17.37 -0.81 -5.14
C THR A 73 -16.95 -1.89 -4.14
N SER A 74 -15.68 -1.83 -3.73
CA SER A 74 -15.10 -2.74 -2.75
C SER A 74 -14.94 -2.04 -1.41
N LYS A 75 -15.32 -2.68 -0.31
CA LYS A 75 -15.11 -2.16 1.05
C LYS A 75 -14.66 -3.26 1.98
N GLY A 76 -13.54 -3.05 2.66
CA GLY A 76 -13.03 -4.02 3.61
C GLY A 76 -11.75 -3.58 4.29
N ARG A 77 -11.18 -4.49 5.06
CA ARG A 77 -9.93 -4.29 5.80
C ARG A 77 -8.97 -5.42 5.52
N LEU A 78 -7.73 -5.06 5.23
CA LEU A 78 -6.61 -5.99 5.18
C LEU A 78 -5.70 -5.72 6.37
N THR A 79 -5.23 -6.78 7.00
CA THR A 79 -4.27 -6.72 8.11
C THR A 79 -3.10 -7.64 7.82
N GLY A 80 -1.97 -7.35 8.42
CA GLY A 80 -0.80 -8.19 8.27
C GLY A 80 0.45 -7.57 8.85
N PHE A 81 1.58 -8.04 8.38
CA PHE A 81 2.88 -7.63 8.88
C PHE A 81 3.89 -7.42 7.75
N GLN A 82 4.95 -6.70 8.08
CA GLN A 82 6.15 -6.55 7.26
C GLN A 82 7.36 -6.57 8.20
N ALA A 83 8.41 -7.28 7.80
CA ALA A 83 9.66 -7.32 8.55
C ALA A 83 10.84 -7.28 7.58
N GLY A 84 11.87 -6.53 7.92
CA GLY A 84 13.03 -6.33 7.09
C GLY A 84 14.32 -6.18 7.90
N ASN A 85 15.41 -6.32 7.18
CA ASN A 85 16.76 -6.27 7.73
C ASN A 85 17.72 -5.64 6.74
N ASP A 86 18.61 -4.77 7.25
CA ASP A 86 19.73 -4.27 6.49
C ASP A 86 20.77 -5.38 6.27
N LEU A 87 21.11 -5.66 5.03
CA LEU A 87 22.20 -6.56 4.64
C LEU A 87 23.52 -5.81 4.69
N TRP A 88 23.50 -4.53 4.33
CA TRP A 88 24.64 -3.64 4.36
C TRP A 88 24.22 -2.23 4.75
N ALA A 89 24.99 -1.57 5.59
CA ALA A 89 24.77 -0.20 6.00
C ALA A 89 26.09 0.52 6.30
N ASN A 90 26.11 1.83 6.04
CA ASN A 90 27.14 2.77 6.45
C ASN A 90 26.48 4.11 6.83
N PRO A 91 27.21 5.18 7.19
CA PRO A 91 26.60 6.45 7.58
C PRO A 91 25.63 7.06 6.57
N SER A 92 25.82 6.81 5.27
CA SER A 92 24.98 7.40 4.22
C SER A 92 24.05 6.41 3.53
N TRP A 93 24.32 5.11 3.59
CA TRP A 93 23.58 4.11 2.84
C TRP A 93 23.05 2.99 3.72
N ARG A 94 21.87 2.50 3.35
CA ARG A 94 21.28 1.26 3.85
C ARG A 94 20.76 0.45 2.67
N VAL A 95 21.12 -0.80 2.60
CA VAL A 95 20.61 -1.75 1.60
C VAL A 95 20.10 -2.98 2.33
N GLY A 96 18.90 -3.40 2.03
CA GLY A 96 18.28 -4.51 2.74
C GLY A 96 17.14 -5.16 1.99
N ILE A 97 16.55 -6.13 2.64
CA ILE A 97 15.40 -6.90 2.15
C ILE A 97 14.29 -6.93 3.18
N TYR A 98 13.09 -7.20 2.73
CA TYR A 98 11.95 -7.44 3.61
C TYR A 98 11.01 -8.51 3.06
N ILE A 99 10.23 -9.07 3.96
CA ILE A 99 9.09 -9.92 3.68
C ILE A 99 7.83 -9.32 4.29
N GLY A 100 6.67 -9.71 3.80
CA GLY A 100 5.41 -9.28 4.39
C GLY A 100 4.23 -10.11 3.91
N GLN A 101 3.13 -9.97 4.63
CA GLN A 101 1.86 -10.57 4.28
C GLN A 101 0.73 -9.61 4.63
N LEU A 102 -0.28 -9.53 3.76
CA LEU A 102 -1.56 -8.87 4.02
C LEU A 102 -2.68 -9.84 3.66
N GLU A 103 -3.70 -9.90 4.51
CA GLU A 103 -4.89 -10.72 4.30
C GLU A 103 -6.13 -10.05 4.86
N GLY A 104 -7.29 -10.40 4.32
CA GLY A 104 -8.60 -9.95 4.77
C GLY A 104 -9.65 -9.94 3.67
N ASP A 105 -10.85 -9.53 4.03
CA ASP A 105 -12.03 -9.57 3.18
C ASP A 105 -12.40 -8.19 2.64
N MET A 106 -12.85 -8.18 1.38
CA MET A 106 -13.44 -7.02 0.75
C MET A 106 -14.84 -7.36 0.23
N ARG A 107 -15.87 -6.75 0.82
CA ARG A 107 -17.25 -6.83 0.30
C ARG A 107 -17.35 -6.03 -0.98
N VAL A 108 -18.06 -6.58 -1.96
CA VAL A 108 -18.20 -5.96 -3.29
C VAL A 108 -19.66 -5.77 -3.62
N ASN A 109 -19.96 -4.56 -4.08
CA ASN A 109 -21.22 -4.21 -4.70
C ASN A 109 -20.96 -3.81 -6.16
N GLY A 110 -21.94 -4.00 -7.04
CA GLY A 110 -21.81 -3.58 -8.43
C GLY A 110 -23.09 -3.77 -9.21
N PHE A 111 -23.06 -3.48 -10.50
CA PHE A 111 -24.21 -3.75 -11.37
C PHE A 111 -24.29 -5.24 -11.69
N ALA A 112 -25.28 -5.91 -11.14
CA ALA A 112 -25.56 -7.33 -11.39
C ALA A 112 -27.06 -7.60 -11.32
N ARG A 113 -27.54 -8.62 -12.04
CA ARG A 113 -28.95 -9.05 -12.04
C ARG A 113 -29.95 -7.92 -12.38
N GLY A 114 -29.52 -6.94 -13.18
CA GLY A 114 -30.32 -5.78 -13.52
C GLY A 114 -30.41 -4.69 -12.46
N VAL A 115 -29.71 -4.85 -11.32
CA VAL A 115 -29.75 -3.92 -10.17
C VAL A 115 -28.42 -3.20 -10.01
N GLN A 116 -28.46 -1.87 -9.91
CA GLN A 116 -27.30 -1.04 -9.59
C GLN A 116 -26.95 -1.15 -8.11
N GLY A 117 -25.62 -1.25 -7.79
CA GLY A 117 -25.18 -1.34 -6.41
C GLY A 117 -25.58 -2.63 -5.70
N TYR A 118 -25.93 -3.67 -6.44
CA TYR A 118 -26.27 -4.98 -5.88
C TYR A 118 -25.11 -5.53 -5.07
N GLY A 119 -25.37 -6.00 -3.85
CA GLY A 119 -24.39 -6.67 -3.00
C GLY A 119 -24.05 -8.06 -3.56
N VAL A 120 -22.97 -8.16 -4.31
CA VAL A 120 -22.64 -9.38 -5.05
C VAL A 120 -21.91 -10.43 -4.23
N GLY A 121 -21.23 -10.04 -3.15
CA GLY A 121 -20.49 -10.95 -2.30
C GLY A 121 -19.21 -10.35 -1.72
N SER A 122 -18.18 -11.17 -1.53
CA SER A 122 -16.89 -10.76 -1.00
C SER A 122 -15.73 -11.45 -1.70
N SER A 123 -14.57 -10.78 -1.66
CA SER A 123 -13.27 -11.34 -2.04
C SER A 123 -12.44 -11.52 -0.77
N ASP A 124 -12.07 -12.75 -0.43
CA ASP A 124 -11.02 -13.05 0.57
C ASP A 124 -9.67 -12.94 -0.15
N LEU A 125 -8.80 -12.08 0.34
CA LEU A 125 -7.51 -11.75 -0.26
C LEU A 125 -6.38 -12.15 0.66
N ARG A 126 -5.36 -12.79 0.08
CA ARG A 126 -4.09 -13.09 0.75
C ARG A 126 -2.94 -12.75 -0.18
N SER A 127 -2.05 -11.87 0.27
CA SER A 127 -0.89 -11.42 -0.47
C SER A 127 0.38 -11.62 0.35
N GLN A 128 1.38 -12.24 -0.26
CA GLN A 128 2.72 -12.42 0.30
C GLN A 128 3.70 -11.60 -0.51
N TYR A 129 4.65 -10.96 0.16
CA TYR A 129 5.57 -10.01 -0.44
C TYR A 129 7.01 -10.32 -0.11
N LEU A 130 7.87 -10.11 -1.10
CA LEU A 130 9.31 -10.03 -0.95
C LEU A 130 9.76 -8.70 -1.56
N GLY A 131 10.58 -7.95 -0.83
CA GLY A 131 11.10 -6.68 -1.31
C GLY A 131 12.57 -6.49 -1.00
N ALA A 132 13.19 -5.65 -1.81
CA ALA A 132 14.53 -5.13 -1.59
C ALA A 132 14.49 -3.61 -1.57
N TYR A 133 15.32 -2.99 -0.76
CA TYR A 133 15.41 -1.53 -0.67
C TYR A 133 16.84 -1.04 -0.62
N ALA A 134 17.03 0.17 -1.10
CA ALA A 134 18.27 0.93 -0.95
C ALA A 134 17.91 2.38 -0.60
N THR A 135 18.38 2.83 0.55
CA THR A 135 18.17 4.19 1.05
C THR A 135 19.50 4.91 1.14
N TRP A 136 19.61 6.06 0.51
CA TRP A 136 20.72 6.99 0.66
C TRP A 136 20.26 8.22 1.42
N LYS A 137 21.13 8.72 2.31
CA LYS A 137 20.88 9.95 3.10
C LYS A 137 22.18 10.70 3.27
N ASN A 138 22.10 12.03 3.22
CA ASN A 138 23.23 12.91 3.52
C ASN A 138 23.01 13.70 4.82
N ASP A 139 24.05 14.42 5.25
CA ASP A 139 24.03 15.22 6.48
C ASP A 139 23.09 16.45 6.39
N SER A 140 22.75 16.91 5.20
CA SER A 140 21.78 18.00 5.00
C SER A 140 20.33 17.58 5.20
N GLY A 141 20.07 16.28 5.44
CA GLY A 141 18.73 15.72 5.58
C GLY A 141 18.04 15.36 4.28
N LEU A 142 18.75 15.43 3.13
CA LEU A 142 18.27 14.87 1.88
C LEU A 142 18.37 13.35 1.91
N TYR A 143 17.30 12.67 1.48
CA TYR A 143 17.33 11.23 1.29
C TYR A 143 16.70 10.82 -0.04
N VAL A 144 17.14 9.67 -0.53
CA VAL A 144 16.54 8.94 -1.66
C VAL A 144 16.34 7.50 -1.23
N ASP A 145 15.14 6.99 -1.40
CA ASP A 145 14.77 5.60 -1.06
C ASP A 145 14.22 4.88 -2.29
N GLY A 146 14.87 3.82 -2.71
CA GLY A 146 14.45 2.95 -3.79
C GLY A 146 13.94 1.62 -3.25
N VAL A 147 12.81 1.13 -3.78
CA VAL A 147 12.22 -0.16 -3.39
C VAL A 147 11.81 -0.94 -4.62
N LEU A 148 12.13 -2.23 -4.63
CA LEU A 148 11.58 -3.22 -5.54
C LEU A 148 10.80 -4.25 -4.73
N GLN A 149 9.55 -4.53 -5.12
CA GLN A 149 8.65 -5.45 -4.41
C GLN A 149 8.00 -6.41 -5.39
N ALA A 150 8.13 -7.71 -5.11
CA ALA A 150 7.35 -8.77 -5.76
C ALA A 150 6.23 -9.23 -4.82
N GLY A 151 5.04 -9.45 -5.36
CA GLY A 151 3.89 -9.96 -4.63
C GLY A 151 3.37 -11.25 -5.24
N ARG A 152 2.99 -12.20 -4.40
CA ARG A 152 2.24 -13.39 -4.75
C ARG A 152 0.87 -13.32 -4.11
N HIS A 153 -0.17 -13.40 -4.93
CA HIS A 153 -1.55 -13.19 -4.53
C HIS A 153 -2.36 -14.46 -4.64
N ARG A 154 -3.30 -14.62 -3.72
CA ARG A 154 -4.37 -15.62 -3.77
C ARG A 154 -5.67 -14.93 -3.39
N TYR A 155 -6.76 -15.36 -3.98
CA TYR A 155 -8.08 -14.87 -3.65
C TYR A 155 -9.12 -15.97 -3.73
N THR A 156 -10.20 -15.78 -2.97
CA THR A 156 -11.44 -16.52 -3.10
C THR A 156 -12.57 -15.52 -3.28
N ALA A 157 -13.29 -15.62 -4.39
CA ALA A 157 -14.46 -14.79 -4.69
C ALA A 157 -15.72 -15.60 -4.36
N ALA A 158 -16.47 -15.16 -3.35
CA ALA A 158 -17.71 -15.80 -2.92
C ALA A 158 -18.88 -14.88 -3.19
N THR A 159 -19.89 -15.36 -3.93
CA THR A 159 -21.12 -14.59 -4.15
C THR A 159 -22.11 -14.79 -3.00
N THR A 160 -23.03 -13.83 -2.83
CA THR A 160 -24.17 -13.96 -1.91
C THR A 160 -25.10 -15.13 -2.27
N LEU A 161 -24.95 -15.72 -3.45
CA LEU A 161 -25.73 -16.87 -3.94
C LEU A 161 -25.04 -18.20 -3.70
N GLY A 162 -23.91 -18.22 -3.00
CA GLY A 162 -23.18 -19.43 -2.62
C GLY A 162 -22.18 -19.95 -3.66
N SER A 163 -22.06 -19.35 -4.86
CA SER A 163 -21.01 -19.69 -5.79
C SER A 163 -19.67 -19.08 -5.33
N ALA A 164 -18.63 -19.86 -5.42
CA ALA A 164 -17.29 -19.42 -5.09
C ALA A 164 -16.30 -19.83 -6.19
N GLY A 165 -15.29 -18.99 -6.41
CA GLY A 165 -14.17 -19.28 -7.27
C GLY A 165 -12.89 -18.79 -6.62
N SER A 166 -11.78 -19.48 -6.84
CA SER A 166 -10.47 -19.09 -6.34
C SER A 166 -9.50 -18.88 -7.48
N GLY A 167 -8.50 -18.05 -7.24
CA GLY A 167 -7.45 -17.80 -8.22
C GLY A 167 -6.17 -17.34 -7.56
N LYS A 168 -5.17 -17.13 -8.40
CA LYS A 168 -3.83 -16.71 -8.01
C LYS A 168 -3.42 -15.53 -8.88
N GLY A 169 -2.34 -14.90 -8.49
CA GLY A 169 -1.71 -13.86 -9.28
C GLY A 169 -0.38 -13.46 -8.69
N HIS A 170 0.26 -12.56 -9.37
CA HIS A 170 1.53 -11.97 -8.94
C HIS A 170 1.56 -10.48 -9.26
N SER A 171 2.46 -9.78 -8.64
CA SER A 171 2.68 -8.36 -8.91
C SER A 171 4.16 -8.02 -8.83
N LEU A 172 4.52 -6.97 -9.54
CA LEU A 172 5.82 -6.32 -9.43
C LEU A 172 5.58 -4.82 -9.23
N LEU A 173 6.32 -4.24 -8.27
CA LEU A 173 6.27 -2.84 -7.95
C LEU A 173 7.67 -2.29 -7.80
N ALA A 174 7.92 -1.12 -8.37
CA ALA A 174 9.10 -0.31 -8.17
C ALA A 174 8.70 1.05 -7.61
N SER A 175 9.42 1.55 -6.63
CA SER A 175 9.20 2.86 -6.00
C SER A 175 10.51 3.59 -5.86
N ILE A 176 10.48 4.89 -6.10
CA ILE A 176 11.55 5.83 -5.73
C ILE A 176 10.92 6.99 -4.96
N GLU A 177 11.51 7.33 -3.83
CA GLU A 177 11.09 8.42 -2.96
C GLU A 177 12.27 9.35 -2.70
N VAL A 178 12.01 10.64 -2.67
CA VAL A 178 12.97 11.68 -2.26
C VAL A 178 12.30 12.60 -1.25
N GLY A 179 13.06 12.97 -0.23
CA GLY A 179 12.63 13.96 0.75
C GLY A 179 13.81 14.77 1.27
N GLN A 180 13.51 15.98 1.74
CA GLN A 180 14.51 16.89 2.28
C GLN A 180 14.00 17.50 3.57
N GLY A 181 14.71 17.28 4.67
CA GLY A 181 14.43 17.91 5.96
C GLY A 181 14.97 19.34 6.03
N PHE A 182 14.13 20.27 6.45
CA PHE A 182 14.48 21.68 6.73
C PHE A 182 14.16 21.98 8.18
N HIS A 183 15.16 22.35 8.98
CA HIS A 183 14.94 22.84 10.34
C HIS A 183 14.27 24.21 10.30
N ILE A 184 13.09 24.34 10.89
CA ILE A 184 12.37 25.60 11.07
C ILE A 184 12.53 26.15 12.49
N SER A 185 12.90 25.27 13.43
CA SER A 185 13.37 25.61 14.78
C SER A 185 14.30 24.49 15.28
N PRO A 186 14.95 24.63 16.46
CA PRO A 186 15.78 23.57 17.02
C PRO A 186 15.04 22.23 17.19
N GLU A 187 13.73 22.27 17.48
CA GLU A 187 12.93 21.07 17.75
C GLU A 187 12.04 20.66 16.58
N TRP A 188 11.91 21.46 15.51
CA TRP A 188 10.94 21.20 14.44
C TRP A 188 11.58 21.17 13.07
N ILE A 189 11.22 20.15 12.31
CA ILE A 189 11.67 19.90 10.94
C ILE A 189 10.44 19.82 10.03
N VAL A 190 10.49 20.51 8.89
CA VAL A 190 9.54 20.35 7.78
C VAL A 190 10.22 19.57 6.67
N GLU A 191 9.58 18.53 6.19
CA GLU A 191 10.14 17.60 5.19
C GLU A 191 9.18 17.44 4.02
N PRO A 192 9.35 18.20 2.92
CA PRO A 192 8.70 17.89 1.65
C PRO A 192 9.20 16.57 1.10
N GLN A 193 8.27 15.80 0.51
CA GLN A 193 8.50 14.47 -0.02
C GLN A 193 7.87 14.31 -1.39
N LEU A 194 8.53 13.57 -2.26
CA LEU A 194 7.99 13.13 -3.55
C LEU A 194 8.29 11.64 -3.74
N GLN A 195 7.28 10.87 -4.15
CA GLN A 195 7.43 9.45 -4.45
C GLN A 195 6.78 9.13 -5.78
N LEU A 196 7.47 8.34 -6.58
CA LEU A 196 6.98 7.76 -7.83
C LEU A 196 6.94 6.25 -7.67
N VAL A 197 5.78 5.66 -7.96
CA VAL A 197 5.57 4.21 -7.92
C VAL A 197 5.09 3.74 -9.28
N HIS A 198 5.69 2.67 -9.79
CA HIS A 198 5.18 1.91 -10.92
C HIS A 198 4.80 0.52 -10.46
N GLN A 199 3.63 0.03 -10.84
CA GLN A 199 3.20 -1.32 -10.49
C GLN A 199 2.43 -2.00 -11.61
N HIS A 200 2.60 -3.32 -11.66
CA HIS A 200 1.83 -4.22 -12.51
C HIS A 200 1.29 -5.38 -11.67
N VAL A 201 0.02 -5.70 -11.86
CA VAL A 201 -0.66 -6.85 -11.25
C VAL A 201 -1.09 -7.78 -12.36
N SER A 202 -0.77 -9.05 -12.26
CA SER A 202 -1.19 -10.10 -13.20
C SER A 202 -1.96 -11.16 -12.43
N LEU A 203 -3.17 -11.45 -12.86
CA LEU A 203 -4.01 -12.49 -12.29
C LEU A 203 -4.13 -13.63 -13.30
N ASP A 204 -3.99 -14.85 -12.81
CA ASP A 204 -4.11 -16.06 -13.61
C ASP A 204 -5.56 -16.28 -14.05
N ASP A 205 -5.77 -17.01 -15.14
CA ASP A 205 -7.10 -17.41 -15.59
C ASP A 205 -7.80 -18.22 -14.49
N ALA A 206 -9.06 -17.91 -14.25
CA ALA A 206 -9.87 -18.55 -13.23
C ALA A 206 -11.11 -19.21 -13.82
N GLY A 207 -11.33 -20.48 -13.49
CA GLY A 207 -12.57 -21.18 -13.85
C GLY A 207 -13.71 -20.83 -12.92
N ILE A 208 -14.86 -20.50 -13.50
CA ILE A 208 -16.15 -20.37 -12.81
C ILE A 208 -17.19 -21.26 -13.51
N ILE A 209 -18.34 -21.49 -12.89
CA ILE A 209 -19.40 -22.30 -13.52
C ILE A 209 -19.81 -21.69 -14.87
N GLY A 210 -19.52 -22.41 -15.95
CA GLY A 210 -19.89 -22.06 -17.32
C GLY A 210 -19.03 -20.96 -17.98
N ALA A 211 -17.88 -20.58 -17.39
CA ALA A 211 -16.97 -19.63 -18.03
C ALA A 211 -15.54 -19.72 -17.48
N VAL A 212 -14.59 -19.23 -18.28
CA VAL A 212 -13.22 -18.90 -17.84
C VAL A 212 -13.10 -17.38 -17.76
N VAL A 213 -12.49 -16.89 -16.70
CA VAL A 213 -12.25 -15.47 -16.44
C VAL A 213 -10.79 -15.16 -16.70
N GLN A 214 -10.54 -14.26 -17.64
CA GLN A 214 -9.21 -13.73 -17.94
C GLN A 214 -9.10 -12.27 -17.52
N GLN A 215 -7.97 -11.91 -16.91
CA GLN A 215 -7.73 -10.56 -16.41
C GLN A 215 -6.62 -9.86 -17.22
N HIS A 216 -6.96 -8.71 -17.79
CA HIS A 216 -6.02 -7.83 -18.49
C HIS A 216 -5.88 -6.54 -17.68
N SER A 217 -4.94 -6.53 -16.74
CA SER A 217 -4.73 -5.40 -15.84
C SER A 217 -3.82 -4.35 -16.46
N HIS A 218 -4.20 -3.10 -16.34
CA HIS A 218 -3.37 -1.96 -16.75
C HIS A 218 -2.20 -1.75 -15.80
N SER A 219 -0.99 -1.57 -16.35
CA SER A 219 0.18 -1.13 -15.57
C SER A 219 0.04 0.33 -15.22
N GLY A 220 0.18 0.66 -13.94
CA GLY A 220 -0.11 2.02 -13.45
C GLY A 220 1.08 2.71 -12.80
N TRP A 221 1.11 4.03 -12.97
CA TRP A 221 1.97 4.94 -12.22
C TRP A 221 1.19 5.60 -11.10
N LEU A 222 1.86 5.84 -9.98
CA LEU A 222 1.35 6.67 -8.89
C LEU A 222 2.43 7.67 -8.49
N VAL A 223 2.03 8.93 -8.41
CA VAL A 223 2.84 10.01 -7.84
C VAL A 223 2.24 10.39 -6.49
N ARG A 224 3.07 10.49 -5.47
CA ARG A 224 2.75 11.06 -4.16
C ARG A 224 3.60 12.30 -3.95
N ALA A 225 2.96 13.41 -3.68
CA ALA A 225 3.59 14.62 -3.15
C ALA A 225 3.11 14.83 -1.72
N GLY A 226 4.02 15.09 -0.80
CA GLY A 226 3.69 15.21 0.61
C GLY A 226 4.53 16.24 1.33
N VAL A 227 4.03 16.66 2.48
CA VAL A 227 4.77 17.45 3.47
C VAL A 227 4.58 16.78 4.81
N ARG A 228 5.68 16.62 5.53
CA ARG A 228 5.73 16.08 6.87
C ARG A 228 6.32 17.11 7.80
N ILE A 229 5.71 17.30 8.97
CA ILE A 229 6.24 18.12 10.07
C ILE A 229 6.57 17.15 11.18
N LYS A 230 7.82 17.19 11.66
CA LYS A 230 8.35 16.34 12.71
C LYS A 230 8.88 17.19 13.85
N GLY A 231 8.52 16.83 15.07
CA GLY A 231 9.06 17.39 16.29
C GLY A 231 10.09 16.49 16.96
N GLU A 232 10.91 17.07 17.80
CA GLU A 232 11.85 16.35 18.66
C GLU A 232 11.69 16.83 20.10
N MET A 233 11.40 15.91 21.01
CA MET A 233 11.21 16.23 22.42
C MET A 233 11.74 15.10 23.30
N THR A 234 12.22 15.48 24.49
CA THR A 234 12.66 14.50 25.50
C THR A 234 11.50 14.22 26.46
N THR A 235 11.20 12.95 26.67
CA THR A 235 10.20 12.51 27.63
C THR A 235 10.83 11.62 28.71
N SER A 236 10.08 11.33 29.77
CA SER A 236 10.53 10.37 30.80
C SER A 236 10.74 8.95 30.28
N ALA A 237 10.10 8.59 29.16
CA ALA A 237 10.25 7.29 28.50
C ALA A 237 11.37 7.25 27.45
N GLY A 238 11.99 8.40 27.16
CA GLY A 238 13.04 8.56 26.15
C GLY A 238 12.74 9.66 25.13
N PRO A 239 13.64 9.86 24.16
CA PRO A 239 13.42 10.78 23.04
C PRO A 239 12.20 10.37 22.21
N LEU A 240 11.29 11.33 22.01
CA LEU A 240 10.04 11.17 21.24
C LEU A 240 10.06 12.09 20.03
N GLN A 241 9.70 11.55 18.88
CA GLN A 241 9.59 12.28 17.62
C GLN A 241 8.16 12.18 17.10
N PRO A 242 7.24 13.05 17.54
CA PRO A 242 5.91 13.14 16.97
C PRO A 242 5.97 13.76 15.57
N TYR A 243 5.05 13.34 14.71
CA TYR A 243 4.92 13.93 13.39
C TYR A 243 3.47 13.96 12.89
N ALA A 244 3.21 14.85 11.96
CA ALA A 244 2.02 14.84 11.12
C ALA A 244 2.44 14.97 9.65
N ARG A 245 1.68 14.37 8.73
CA ARG A 245 1.93 14.49 7.31
C ARG A 245 0.64 14.64 6.52
N LEU A 246 0.74 15.42 5.46
CA LEU A 246 -0.30 15.61 4.45
C LEU A 246 0.26 15.11 3.12
N ASN A 247 -0.45 14.22 2.45
CA ASN A 247 -0.07 13.69 1.15
C ASN A 247 -1.19 13.87 0.12
N LEU A 248 -0.78 14.14 -1.10
CA LEU A 248 -1.61 14.07 -2.29
C LEU A 248 -1.10 12.93 -3.17
N TYR A 249 -2.01 12.04 -3.55
CA TYR A 249 -1.76 10.91 -4.43
C TYR A 249 -2.46 11.10 -5.76
N ARG A 250 -1.75 10.83 -6.85
CA ARG A 250 -2.30 10.82 -8.21
C ARG A 250 -1.87 9.55 -8.92
N SER A 251 -2.85 8.71 -9.28
CA SER A 251 -2.61 7.51 -10.08
C SER A 251 -2.95 7.77 -11.54
N SER A 252 -2.18 7.19 -12.46
CA SER A 252 -2.43 7.25 -13.90
C SER A 252 -3.77 6.62 -14.25
N SER A 253 -4.49 7.25 -15.18
CA SER A 253 -5.72 6.71 -15.70
C SER A 253 -5.46 5.56 -16.68
N GLY A 254 -6.31 4.55 -16.63
CA GLY A 254 -6.26 3.40 -17.53
C GLY A 254 -7.56 2.62 -17.45
N THR A 255 -7.57 1.45 -18.06
CA THR A 255 -8.71 0.53 -18.06
C THR A 255 -8.23 -0.89 -17.85
N ASP A 256 -8.79 -1.55 -16.87
CA ASP A 256 -8.68 -3.01 -16.71
C ASP A 256 -9.81 -3.65 -17.49
N VAL A 257 -9.54 -4.79 -18.11
CA VAL A 257 -10.54 -5.59 -18.82
C VAL A 257 -10.58 -6.98 -18.21
N THR A 258 -11.74 -7.34 -17.69
CA THR A 258 -12.04 -8.70 -17.25
C THR A 258 -12.86 -9.38 -18.31
N ARG A 259 -12.31 -10.39 -18.97
CA ARG A 259 -12.95 -11.15 -20.01
C ARG A 259 -13.57 -12.43 -19.46
N PHE A 260 -14.85 -12.61 -19.70
CA PHE A 260 -15.58 -13.83 -19.37
C PHE A 260 -15.81 -14.63 -20.65
N ILE A 261 -15.18 -15.80 -20.76
CA ILE A 261 -15.23 -16.68 -21.93
C ILE A 261 -16.19 -17.82 -21.63
N GLY A 262 -17.35 -17.80 -22.26
CA GLY A 262 -18.32 -18.90 -22.26
C GLY A 262 -18.11 -19.84 -23.44
N PRO A 263 -18.89 -20.92 -23.56
CA PRO A 263 -18.75 -21.91 -24.64
C PRO A 263 -19.00 -21.35 -26.06
N ALA A 264 -19.84 -20.32 -26.19
CA ALA A 264 -20.25 -19.77 -27.47
C ALA A 264 -19.75 -18.34 -27.73
N ALA A 265 -19.40 -17.59 -26.71
CA ALA A 265 -19.03 -16.17 -26.80
C ALA A 265 -18.23 -15.71 -25.63
N TYR A 266 -17.59 -14.55 -25.74
CA TYR A 266 -16.95 -13.86 -24.63
C TYR A 266 -17.60 -12.50 -24.38
N THR A 267 -17.42 -11.99 -23.16
CA THR A 267 -17.87 -10.66 -22.75
C THR A 267 -16.75 -9.94 -22.03
N ASP A 268 -16.43 -8.74 -22.49
CA ASP A 268 -15.44 -7.86 -21.86
C ASP A 268 -16.10 -6.90 -20.90
N ILE A 269 -15.59 -6.84 -19.70
CA ILE A 269 -16.01 -5.96 -18.63
C ILE A 269 -14.89 -4.98 -18.33
N ALA A 270 -15.11 -3.72 -18.69
CA ALA A 270 -14.16 -2.65 -18.48
C ALA A 270 -14.35 -1.98 -17.12
N THR A 271 -13.27 -1.79 -16.38
CA THR A 271 -13.22 -0.96 -15.17
C THR A 271 -12.12 0.08 -15.30
N ARG A 272 -12.44 1.32 -14.94
CA ARG A 272 -11.48 2.42 -15.01
C ARG A 272 -10.57 2.41 -13.80
N THR A 273 -9.31 2.73 -14.03
CA THR A 273 -8.28 2.93 -13.01
C THR A 273 -7.88 4.39 -12.91
N GLY A 274 -7.04 4.69 -11.92
CA GLY A 274 -6.50 6.02 -11.70
C GLY A 274 -7.47 6.96 -11.00
N GLY A 275 -6.91 7.78 -10.14
CA GLY A 275 -7.67 8.75 -9.37
C GLY A 275 -6.76 9.64 -8.54
N THR A 276 -7.36 10.54 -7.82
CA THR A 276 -6.70 11.45 -6.88
C THR A 276 -7.25 11.21 -5.49
N SER A 277 -6.37 11.13 -4.51
CA SER A 277 -6.74 11.06 -3.09
C SER A 277 -5.77 11.88 -2.24
N THR A 278 -6.29 12.37 -1.12
CA THR A 278 -5.53 13.09 -0.10
C THR A 278 -5.46 12.24 1.15
N GLU A 279 -4.34 12.26 1.85
CA GLU A 279 -4.16 11.59 3.13
C GLU A 279 -3.67 12.56 4.18
N LEU A 280 -4.28 12.51 5.35
CA LEU A 280 -3.74 13.09 6.59
C LEU A 280 -3.38 11.95 7.53
N ALA A 281 -2.17 11.98 8.07
CA ALA A 281 -1.71 10.99 9.03
C ALA A 281 -0.92 11.68 10.15
N ALA A 282 -0.90 11.04 11.31
CA ALA A 282 -0.09 11.43 12.45
C ALA A 282 0.51 10.19 13.12
N GLY A 283 1.69 10.34 13.66
CA GLY A 283 2.42 9.26 14.30
C GLY A 283 3.54 9.77 15.19
N ALA A 284 4.29 8.82 15.71
CA ALA A 284 5.47 9.12 16.52
C ALA A 284 6.46 7.97 16.46
N THR A 285 7.74 8.29 16.71
CA THR A 285 8.79 7.34 17.03
C THR A 285 9.30 7.63 18.44
N LEU A 286 9.29 6.63 19.31
CA LEU A 286 9.80 6.68 20.67
C LEU A 286 11.07 5.82 20.73
N GLN A 287 12.18 6.42 21.14
CA GLN A 287 13.42 5.70 21.38
C GLN A 287 13.40 5.13 22.81
N LEU A 288 13.27 3.80 22.92
CA LEU A 288 13.19 3.11 24.21
C LEU A 288 14.58 2.87 24.81
N THR A 289 15.56 2.55 23.95
CA THR A 289 16.98 2.39 24.32
C THR A 289 17.85 2.99 23.21
N GLN A 290 19.17 2.99 23.40
CA GLN A 290 20.10 3.44 22.36
C GLN A 290 19.98 2.64 21.04
N SER A 291 19.54 1.38 21.13
CA SER A 291 19.43 0.47 19.98
C SER A 291 17.99 0.14 19.58
N MET A 292 16.97 0.49 20.38
CA MET A 292 15.60 0.06 20.15
C MET A 292 14.63 1.23 20.10
N SER A 293 13.78 1.28 19.07
CA SER A 293 12.73 2.29 18.90
C SER A 293 11.40 1.64 18.55
N LEU A 294 10.33 2.16 19.15
CA LEU A 294 8.94 1.86 18.81
C LEU A 294 8.40 3.00 17.95
N TYR A 295 7.68 2.67 16.87
CA TYR A 295 7.06 3.68 16.03
C TYR A 295 5.64 3.29 15.63
N GLY A 296 4.81 4.27 15.34
CA GLY A 296 3.45 4.02 14.91
C GLY A 296 2.81 5.21 14.26
N GLU A 297 1.77 4.93 13.46
CA GLU A 297 1.05 5.92 12.69
C GLU A 297 -0.42 5.54 12.54
N VAL A 298 -1.28 6.54 12.51
CA VAL A 298 -2.68 6.44 12.08
C VAL A 298 -2.95 7.47 11.00
N GLY A 299 -3.76 7.11 10.01
CA GLY A 299 -4.07 8.00 8.90
C GLY A 299 -5.43 7.71 8.28
N LYS A 300 -5.88 8.65 7.46
CA LYS A 300 -7.15 8.58 6.74
C LYS A 300 -7.00 9.13 5.33
N PHE A 301 -7.67 8.48 4.37
CA PHE A 301 -7.72 8.87 2.97
C PHE A 301 -9.08 9.43 2.58
N TRP A 302 -9.07 10.46 1.74
CA TRP A 302 -10.23 11.03 1.07
C TRP A 302 -10.03 11.00 -0.43
N ALA A 303 -11.02 10.48 -1.17
CA ALA A 303 -11.01 10.49 -2.63
C ALA A 303 -11.46 11.84 -3.16
N SER A 304 -10.70 12.39 -4.12
CA SER A 304 -11.00 13.68 -4.75
C SER A 304 -11.50 13.56 -6.19
N GLY A 305 -11.37 12.35 -6.83
CA GLY A 305 -11.85 12.13 -8.19
C GLY A 305 -11.12 11.01 -8.92
N GLY A 306 -11.51 10.77 -10.17
CA GLY A 306 -10.91 9.80 -11.07
C GLY A 306 -11.78 8.57 -11.36
N GLY A 307 -11.23 7.65 -12.17
CA GLY A 307 -11.89 6.40 -12.57
C GLY A 307 -11.97 5.39 -11.43
N ALA A 308 -10.94 5.36 -10.58
CA ALA A 308 -10.94 4.64 -9.31
C ALA A 308 -10.84 5.65 -8.14
N ARG A 309 -11.83 5.63 -7.27
CA ARG A 309 -11.92 6.51 -6.10
C ARG A 309 -11.62 5.73 -4.83
N THR A 310 -10.45 5.99 -4.24
CA THR A 310 -10.00 5.31 -3.04
C THR A 310 -10.10 6.21 -1.82
N LYS A 311 -10.87 5.79 -0.83
CA LYS A 311 -10.97 6.40 0.50
C LYS A 311 -10.80 5.35 1.58
N SER A 312 -10.58 5.77 2.81
CA SER A 312 -10.47 4.84 3.94
C SER A 312 -11.28 5.29 5.15
N GLY A 313 -11.49 4.37 6.07
CA GLY A 313 -11.65 4.65 7.48
C GLY A 313 -10.30 5.03 8.10
N LEU A 314 -9.98 4.48 9.25
CA LEU A 314 -8.66 4.62 9.85
C LEU A 314 -7.75 3.50 9.35
N ASN A 315 -6.57 3.90 8.87
CA ASN A 315 -5.44 2.99 8.64
C ASN A 315 -4.44 3.17 9.78
N GLY A 316 -3.68 2.14 10.08
CA GLY A 316 -2.66 2.25 11.10
C GLY A 316 -1.53 1.26 10.91
N SER A 317 -0.40 1.58 11.49
CA SER A 317 0.72 0.67 11.65
C SER A 317 1.43 0.93 12.96
N VAL A 318 1.99 -0.13 13.54
CA VAL A 318 2.87 -0.07 14.71
C VAL A 318 4.07 -0.97 14.42
N GLY A 319 5.26 -0.48 14.70
CA GLY A 319 6.48 -1.21 14.39
C GLY A 319 7.57 -1.02 15.45
N LEU A 320 8.52 -1.91 15.40
CA LEU A 320 9.73 -1.93 16.23
C LEU A 320 10.95 -1.91 15.32
N LYS A 321 11.96 -1.14 15.73
CA LYS A 321 13.26 -1.07 15.06
C LYS A 321 14.36 -1.36 16.07
N ILE A 322 15.32 -2.18 15.69
CA ILE A 322 16.51 -2.52 16.48
C ILE A 322 17.75 -2.24 15.62
N ARG A 323 18.79 -1.67 16.22
CA ARG A 323 20.09 -1.39 15.62
C ARG A 323 21.19 -2.22 16.28
N TRP A 324 22.19 -2.63 15.49
CA TRP A 324 23.39 -3.34 15.95
C TRP A 324 24.58 -3.09 15.03
#